data_7ac2820b3f94015a39d1043aa189cb3c
#
_entry.id   7ac2820b3f94015a39d1043aa189cb3c
#
_cell.length_a   1.000
_cell.length_b   1.000
_cell.length_c   1.000
_cell.angle_alpha   90.00
_cell.angle_beta   90.00
_cell.angle_gamma   90.00
#
_symmetry.space_group_name_H-M   'P 1'
#
loop_
_entity.id
_entity.type
_entity.pdbx_description
1 polymer ?
#
loop_
_entity_poly.entity_id
_entity_poly.type
_entity_poly.pdbx_seq_one_letter_code
_entity_poly.pdbx_strand_id
1 'polypeptide(L)'
;MKQKQAPEPRPEANQTVRLEIDTKDGAASIRIGFTDQRLTAHGGMALWSHFLKQKDFRGQLRSVLPHAPTSPNAYDPTDTALGYLGGILCGADKLSRVAWLQSDPALAEVLGIEAVASQSTFSRFFGVFTRKHCEGFGALYRRAAHSLPSLQEGYTLDLDSWALLHEDGHQEGVKIGYTRHGLKPCHRPLIAGLAEAKLVANYWLRSGNSACVNGAAEFLRQTLKQMPAHVRIGLVRGDAGFGHPSVMEAAQALGLKFIFVARLTQPVQALCNHDEDHWTPTEVPGISVQEVGQEQPGRRLIVVRSEEHTSELQS
;
A
#
# COMPACT_ATOMS: atom_id res chain seq x y z
N MET A 1 -47.50 -16.79 -2.99
CA MET A 1 -46.50 -17.88 -3.05
C MET A 1 -45.74 -17.74 -4.35
N LYS A 2 -44.46 -17.27 -4.31
CA LYS A 2 -43.59 -17.26 -5.49
C LYS A 2 -43.05 -18.68 -5.67
N GLN A 3 -43.40 -19.34 -6.76
CA GLN A 3 -42.79 -20.63 -7.15
C GLN A 3 -41.27 -20.41 -7.28
N LYS A 4 -40.50 -21.17 -6.49
CA LYS A 4 -39.05 -21.31 -6.71
C LYS A 4 -38.89 -22.04 -8.05
N GLN A 5 -38.38 -21.33 -9.06
CA GLN A 5 -37.91 -22.00 -10.27
C GLN A 5 -36.81 -23.00 -9.86
N ALA A 6 -36.95 -24.23 -10.34
CA ALA A 6 -35.90 -25.23 -10.18
C ALA A 6 -34.62 -24.69 -10.85
N PRO A 7 -33.43 -24.92 -10.26
CA PRO A 7 -32.19 -24.52 -10.89
C PRO A 7 -32.07 -25.20 -12.27
N GLU A 8 -31.68 -24.41 -13.27
CA GLU A 8 -31.42 -24.97 -14.61
C GLU A 8 -30.40 -26.11 -14.51
N PRO A 9 -30.59 -27.20 -15.27
CA PRO A 9 -29.67 -28.32 -15.25
C PRO A 9 -28.26 -27.81 -15.66
N ARG A 10 -27.23 -28.20 -14.91
CA ARG A 10 -25.85 -27.92 -15.27
C ARG A 10 -25.57 -28.56 -16.64
N PRO A 11 -24.92 -27.83 -17.58
CA PRO A 11 -24.55 -28.42 -18.83
C PRO A 11 -23.60 -29.62 -18.60
N GLU A 12 -23.79 -30.68 -19.39
CA GLU A 12 -22.96 -31.88 -19.29
C GLU A 12 -21.48 -31.56 -19.54
N ALA A 13 -20.59 -32.21 -18.80
CA ALA A 13 -19.14 -32.11 -19.02
C ALA A 13 -18.83 -32.41 -20.47
N ASN A 14 -17.98 -31.56 -21.09
CA ASN A 14 -17.57 -31.57 -22.51
C ASN A 14 -18.56 -30.94 -23.52
N GLN A 15 -19.66 -30.35 -23.11
CA GLN A 15 -20.40 -29.48 -24.04
C GLN A 15 -19.58 -28.26 -24.39
N THR A 16 -19.50 -27.95 -25.69
CA THR A 16 -18.83 -26.74 -26.19
C THR A 16 -19.86 -25.82 -26.80
N VAL A 17 -19.97 -24.61 -26.29
CA VAL A 17 -20.80 -23.54 -26.88
C VAL A 17 -19.92 -22.59 -27.66
N ARG A 18 -20.32 -22.25 -28.87
CA ARG A 18 -19.65 -21.26 -29.70
C ARG A 18 -20.45 -19.96 -29.60
N LEU A 19 -19.78 -18.90 -29.17
CA LEU A 19 -20.32 -17.53 -29.15
C LEU A 19 -19.66 -16.73 -30.25
N GLU A 20 -20.47 -16.07 -31.06
CA GLU A 20 -20.01 -15.05 -32.01
C GLU A 20 -20.20 -13.69 -31.36
N ILE A 21 -19.12 -12.91 -31.31
CA ILE A 21 -19.10 -11.59 -30.69
C ILE A 21 -18.64 -10.60 -31.76
N ASP A 22 -19.46 -9.57 -32.00
CA ASP A 22 -19.06 -8.44 -32.83
C ASP A 22 -18.00 -7.62 -32.09
N THR A 23 -16.85 -7.47 -32.71
CA THR A 23 -15.76 -6.61 -32.22
C THR A 23 -15.59 -5.42 -33.16
N LYS A 24 -14.87 -4.38 -32.72
CA LYS A 24 -14.57 -3.22 -33.58
C LYS A 24 -13.82 -3.58 -34.87
N ASP A 25 -13.10 -4.70 -34.85
CA ASP A 25 -12.23 -5.16 -35.94
C ASP A 25 -12.85 -6.36 -36.71
N GLY A 26 -14.12 -6.68 -36.46
CA GLY A 26 -14.83 -7.80 -37.09
C GLY A 26 -15.42 -8.81 -36.09
N ALA A 27 -16.06 -9.86 -36.58
CA ALA A 27 -16.64 -10.90 -35.74
C ALA A 27 -15.54 -11.82 -35.16
N ALA A 28 -15.52 -11.94 -33.82
CA ALA A 28 -14.68 -12.93 -33.13
C ALA A 28 -15.53 -14.10 -32.66
N SER A 29 -15.01 -15.32 -32.83
CA SER A 29 -15.65 -16.55 -32.34
C SER A 29 -14.96 -17.03 -31.07
N ILE A 30 -15.69 -17.07 -29.95
CA ILE A 30 -15.24 -17.62 -28.70
C ILE A 30 -15.86 -18.99 -28.49
N ARG A 31 -15.00 -19.98 -28.19
CA ARG A 31 -15.44 -21.31 -27.85
C ARG A 31 -15.41 -21.48 -26.33
N ILE A 32 -16.55 -21.71 -25.73
CA ILE A 32 -16.70 -21.99 -24.31
C ILE A 32 -16.89 -23.50 -24.13
N GLY A 33 -16.01 -24.13 -23.38
CA GLY A 33 -16.13 -25.54 -22.99
C GLY A 33 -16.40 -25.65 -21.52
N PHE A 34 -17.15 -26.68 -21.13
CA PHE A 34 -17.41 -27.05 -19.73
C PHE A 34 -16.50 -28.22 -19.37
N THR A 35 -15.98 -28.24 -18.16
CA THR A 35 -15.08 -29.29 -17.67
C THR A 35 -15.40 -29.60 -16.21
N ASP A 36 -15.19 -30.87 -15.80
CA ASP A 36 -15.25 -31.26 -14.40
C ASP A 36 -13.98 -30.95 -13.62
N GLN A 37 -12.95 -30.41 -14.28
CA GLN A 37 -11.74 -29.96 -13.61
C GLN A 37 -12.03 -28.72 -12.77
N ARG A 38 -11.40 -28.65 -11.60
CA ARG A 38 -11.44 -27.46 -10.77
C ARG A 38 -10.57 -26.38 -11.41
N LEU A 39 -11.21 -25.30 -11.82
CA LEU A 39 -10.53 -24.15 -12.46
C LEU A 39 -10.65 -22.92 -11.56
N THR A 40 -9.64 -22.08 -11.59
CA THR A 40 -9.67 -20.76 -10.97
C THR A 40 -9.26 -19.69 -11.99
N ALA A 41 -9.93 -18.54 -11.94
CA ALA A 41 -9.53 -17.35 -12.69
C ALA A 41 -8.21 -16.74 -12.15
N HIS A 42 -7.76 -17.16 -10.97
CA HIS A 42 -6.66 -16.61 -10.24
C HIS A 42 -5.42 -17.52 -10.22
N GLY A 43 -5.14 -18.23 -11.32
CA GLY A 43 -4.03 -19.19 -11.41
C GLY A 43 -2.65 -18.63 -11.03
N GLY A 44 -2.42 -17.32 -11.25
CA GLY A 44 -1.19 -16.63 -10.81
C GLY A 44 -0.94 -16.67 -9.30
N MET A 45 -1.98 -16.91 -8.48
CA MET A 45 -1.84 -17.07 -7.03
C MET A 45 -1.00 -18.28 -6.62
N ALA A 46 -0.77 -19.23 -7.53
CA ALA A 46 0.14 -20.35 -7.30
C ALA A 46 1.58 -19.87 -7.05
N LEU A 47 2.04 -18.86 -7.78
CA LEU A 47 3.37 -18.27 -7.58
C LEU A 47 3.47 -17.57 -6.22
N TRP A 48 2.44 -16.82 -5.84
CA TRP A 48 2.37 -16.18 -4.54
C TRP A 48 2.37 -17.21 -3.40
N SER A 49 1.57 -18.26 -3.50
CA SER A 49 1.53 -19.34 -2.51
C SER A 49 2.90 -20.03 -2.37
N HIS A 50 3.58 -20.28 -3.50
CA HIS A 50 4.92 -20.84 -3.49
C HIS A 50 5.92 -19.91 -2.77
N PHE A 51 5.91 -18.62 -3.09
CA PHE A 51 6.72 -17.62 -2.39
C PHE A 51 6.47 -17.60 -0.88
N LEU A 52 5.21 -17.61 -0.44
CA LEU A 52 4.87 -17.62 0.98
C LEU A 52 5.40 -18.87 1.70
N LYS A 53 5.35 -20.04 1.04
CA LYS A 53 5.90 -21.30 1.57
C LYS A 53 7.42 -21.21 1.74
N GLN A 54 8.15 -20.69 0.75
CA GLN A 54 9.60 -20.51 0.85
C GLN A 54 10.02 -19.60 2.00
N LYS A 55 9.19 -18.62 2.35
CA LYS A 55 9.47 -17.66 3.43
C LYS A 55 8.93 -18.10 4.80
N ASP A 56 8.31 -19.26 4.91
CA ASP A 56 7.56 -19.68 6.11
C ASP A 56 6.60 -18.61 6.61
N PHE A 57 5.93 -17.92 5.66
CA PHE A 57 5.03 -16.82 6.01
C PHE A 57 3.86 -17.28 6.88
N ARG A 58 3.37 -18.51 6.69
CA ARG A 58 2.30 -19.09 7.51
C ARG A 58 2.71 -19.19 9.00
N GLY A 59 3.90 -19.67 9.30
CA GLY A 59 4.42 -19.74 10.67
C GLY A 59 4.63 -18.36 11.27
N GLN A 60 5.16 -17.43 10.49
CA GLN A 60 5.32 -16.04 10.89
C GLN A 60 3.99 -15.36 11.20
N LEU A 61 2.99 -15.54 10.33
CA LEU A 61 1.65 -14.98 10.51
C LEU A 61 0.99 -15.53 11.77
N ARG A 62 1.05 -16.87 11.98
CA ARG A 62 0.52 -17.52 13.18
C ARG A 62 1.11 -16.94 14.48
N SER A 63 2.38 -16.56 14.47
CA SER A 63 3.07 -16.03 15.67
C SER A 63 2.57 -14.63 16.09
N VAL A 64 1.87 -13.89 15.23
CA VAL A 64 1.39 -12.52 15.50
C VAL A 64 -0.14 -12.43 15.59
N LEU A 65 -0.86 -13.48 15.20
CA LEU A 65 -2.32 -13.51 15.27
C LEU A 65 -2.80 -13.66 16.71
N PRO A 66 -3.79 -12.86 17.15
CA PRO A 66 -4.28 -12.87 18.54
C PRO A 66 -5.28 -14.00 18.83
N HIS A 67 -5.56 -14.85 17.86
CA HIS A 67 -6.66 -15.80 17.93
C HIS A 67 -6.25 -17.11 18.60
N ALA A 68 -7.09 -17.58 19.52
CA ALA A 68 -7.03 -18.92 20.12
C ALA A 68 -8.41 -19.56 19.99
N PRO A 69 -8.76 -20.16 18.84
CA PRO A 69 -10.07 -20.75 18.64
C PRO A 69 -10.26 -21.94 19.59
N THR A 70 -11.42 -21.98 20.25
CA THR A 70 -11.79 -23.04 21.20
C THR A 70 -12.75 -24.09 20.60
N SER A 71 -13.37 -23.77 19.46
CA SER A 71 -14.29 -24.67 18.78
C SER A 71 -13.55 -25.51 17.72
N PRO A 72 -13.80 -26.82 17.64
CA PRO A 72 -13.21 -27.67 16.59
C PRO A 72 -13.71 -27.30 15.18
N ASN A 73 -14.84 -26.61 15.08
CA ASN A 73 -15.40 -26.13 13.80
C ASN A 73 -15.00 -24.68 13.45
N ALA A 74 -14.08 -24.08 14.21
CA ALA A 74 -13.60 -22.75 13.89
C ALA A 74 -12.61 -22.82 12.74
N TYR A 75 -12.69 -21.85 11.82
CA TYR A 75 -11.64 -21.67 10.82
C TYR A 75 -10.29 -21.45 11.49
N ASP A 76 -9.22 -22.06 10.95
CA ASP A 76 -7.84 -21.70 11.36
C ASP A 76 -7.63 -20.20 11.12
N PRO A 77 -7.18 -19.44 12.15
CA PRO A 77 -6.95 -18.01 12.02
C PRO A 77 -5.94 -17.66 10.94
N THR A 78 -4.97 -18.52 10.69
CA THR A 78 -3.95 -18.35 9.66
C THR A 78 -4.56 -18.51 8.28
N ASP A 79 -5.45 -19.50 8.10
CA ASP A 79 -6.20 -19.69 6.85
C ASP A 79 -7.12 -18.52 6.59
N THR A 80 -7.80 -18.02 7.63
CA THR A 80 -8.64 -16.81 7.50
C THR A 80 -7.82 -15.60 7.05
N ALA A 81 -6.66 -15.38 7.66
CA ALA A 81 -5.78 -14.27 7.27
C ALA A 81 -5.21 -14.44 5.85
N LEU A 82 -4.78 -15.65 5.46
CA LEU A 82 -4.29 -15.94 4.12
C LEU A 82 -5.39 -15.81 3.06
N GLY A 83 -6.60 -16.27 3.37
CA GLY A 83 -7.78 -16.09 2.50
C GLY A 83 -8.10 -14.61 2.30
N TYR A 84 -8.00 -13.78 3.35
CA TYR A 84 -8.17 -12.34 3.25
C TYR A 84 -7.10 -11.68 2.37
N LEU A 85 -5.82 -11.97 2.62
CA LEU A 85 -4.71 -11.43 1.83
C LEU A 85 -4.80 -11.89 0.36
N GLY A 86 -5.10 -13.16 0.13
CA GLY A 86 -5.32 -13.71 -1.20
C GLY A 86 -6.49 -13.01 -1.90
N GLY A 87 -7.57 -12.74 -1.18
CA GLY A 87 -8.73 -12.00 -1.71
C GLY A 87 -8.38 -10.59 -2.18
N ILE A 88 -7.59 -9.85 -1.40
CA ILE A 88 -7.10 -8.52 -1.80
C ILE A 88 -6.27 -8.61 -3.08
N LEU A 89 -5.37 -9.57 -3.16
CA LEU A 89 -4.52 -9.78 -4.35
C LEU A 89 -5.33 -10.22 -5.59
N CYS A 90 -6.48 -10.88 -5.38
CA CYS A 90 -7.46 -11.18 -6.43
C CYS A 90 -8.34 -9.98 -6.79
N GLY A 91 -8.11 -8.79 -6.21
CA GLY A 91 -8.81 -7.55 -6.54
C GLY A 91 -10.03 -7.23 -5.67
N ALA A 92 -10.24 -7.95 -4.56
CA ALA A 92 -11.33 -7.64 -3.65
C ALA A 92 -11.01 -6.38 -2.81
N ASP A 93 -11.90 -5.40 -2.86
CA ASP A 93 -11.81 -4.13 -2.12
C ASP A 93 -12.68 -4.09 -0.85
N LYS A 94 -13.55 -5.10 -0.67
CA LYS A 94 -14.49 -5.23 0.46
C LYS A 94 -14.52 -6.66 0.98
N LEU A 95 -14.80 -6.83 2.27
CA LEU A 95 -14.93 -8.18 2.88
C LEU A 95 -15.98 -9.05 2.18
N SER A 96 -17.07 -8.45 1.71
CA SER A 96 -18.08 -9.17 0.94
C SER A 96 -17.53 -9.75 -0.36
N ARG A 97 -16.65 -9.02 -1.05
CA ARG A 97 -16.02 -9.50 -2.29
C ARG A 97 -14.98 -10.58 -2.02
N VAL A 98 -14.24 -10.51 -0.91
CA VAL A 98 -13.38 -11.62 -0.48
C VAL A 98 -14.24 -12.87 -0.26
N ALA A 99 -15.39 -12.73 0.39
CA ALA A 99 -16.27 -13.86 0.66
C ALA A 99 -16.85 -14.50 -0.62
N TRP A 100 -16.96 -13.78 -1.74
CA TRP A 100 -17.37 -14.37 -3.02
C TRP A 100 -16.41 -15.44 -3.54
N LEU A 101 -15.14 -15.37 -3.15
CA LEU A 101 -14.14 -16.38 -3.50
C LEU A 101 -14.39 -17.74 -2.82
N GLN A 102 -15.37 -17.85 -1.91
CA GLN A 102 -15.84 -19.14 -1.39
C GLN A 102 -16.34 -20.08 -2.50
N SER A 103 -16.82 -19.51 -3.61
CA SER A 103 -17.27 -20.30 -4.77
C SER A 103 -16.12 -20.81 -5.64
N ASP A 104 -14.87 -20.48 -5.31
CA ASP A 104 -13.67 -20.92 -6.03
C ASP A 104 -12.83 -21.89 -5.16
N PRO A 105 -13.19 -23.18 -5.12
CA PRO A 105 -12.46 -24.17 -4.34
C PRO A 105 -11.03 -24.42 -4.87
N ALA A 106 -10.79 -24.22 -6.16
CA ALA A 106 -9.45 -24.34 -6.73
C ALA A 106 -8.52 -23.23 -6.21
N LEU A 107 -9.02 -22.02 -5.99
CA LEU A 107 -8.26 -20.94 -5.36
C LEU A 107 -7.89 -21.31 -3.92
N ALA A 108 -8.80 -21.88 -3.14
CA ALA A 108 -8.51 -22.31 -1.77
C ALA A 108 -7.36 -23.34 -1.73
N GLU A 109 -7.40 -24.34 -2.64
CA GLU A 109 -6.29 -25.30 -2.79
C GLU A 109 -4.97 -24.64 -3.16
N VAL A 110 -4.98 -23.69 -4.09
CA VAL A 110 -3.80 -22.91 -4.51
C VAL A 110 -3.22 -22.12 -3.34
N LEU A 111 -4.05 -21.49 -2.53
CA LEU A 111 -3.65 -20.77 -1.34
C LEU A 111 -3.17 -21.68 -0.19
N GLY A 112 -3.47 -22.97 -0.27
CA GLY A 112 -3.17 -23.96 0.78
C GLY A 112 -3.99 -23.74 2.05
N ILE A 113 -5.25 -23.30 1.89
CA ILE A 113 -6.23 -23.09 2.97
C ILE A 113 -7.41 -24.04 2.78
N GLU A 114 -8.11 -24.37 3.87
CA GLU A 114 -9.26 -25.26 3.80
C GLU A 114 -10.42 -24.65 3.00
N ALA A 115 -10.76 -23.40 3.31
CA ALA A 115 -11.79 -22.63 2.60
C ALA A 115 -11.62 -21.13 2.85
N VAL A 116 -12.15 -20.32 1.95
CA VAL A 116 -12.26 -18.87 2.17
C VAL A 116 -13.40 -18.60 3.15
N ALA A 117 -13.14 -17.80 4.18
CA ALA A 117 -14.10 -17.49 5.22
C ALA A 117 -15.27 -16.62 4.71
N SER A 118 -16.41 -16.68 5.39
CA SER A 118 -17.55 -15.80 5.11
C SER A 118 -17.28 -14.36 5.57
N GLN A 119 -18.05 -13.40 5.03
CA GLN A 119 -17.96 -12.00 5.45
C GLN A 119 -18.14 -11.84 6.97
N SER A 120 -19.11 -12.54 7.58
CA SER A 120 -19.34 -12.47 9.01
C SER A 120 -18.20 -13.08 9.83
N THR A 121 -17.52 -14.10 9.29
CA THR A 121 -16.32 -14.68 9.90
C THR A 121 -15.17 -13.71 9.84
N PHE A 122 -14.93 -13.02 8.70
CA PHE A 122 -13.92 -11.96 8.62
C PHE A 122 -14.21 -10.82 9.58
N SER A 123 -15.47 -10.36 9.71
CA SER A 123 -15.84 -9.31 10.65
C SER A 123 -15.50 -9.70 12.10
N ARG A 124 -15.84 -10.93 12.51
CA ARG A 124 -15.47 -11.44 13.84
C ARG A 124 -13.96 -11.60 13.99
N PHE A 125 -13.28 -12.08 12.95
CA PHE A 125 -11.83 -12.23 12.93
C PHE A 125 -11.12 -10.91 13.20
N PHE A 126 -11.51 -9.83 12.50
CA PHE A 126 -10.90 -8.51 12.71
C PHE A 126 -11.35 -7.84 14.01
N GLY A 127 -12.53 -8.18 14.53
CA GLY A 127 -13.07 -7.60 15.77
C GLY A 127 -12.28 -7.92 17.05
N VAL A 128 -11.38 -8.92 17.02
CA VAL A 128 -10.54 -9.26 18.18
C VAL A 128 -9.18 -8.52 18.20
N PHE A 129 -8.85 -7.80 17.13
CA PHE A 129 -7.59 -7.07 17.08
C PHE A 129 -7.63 -5.84 17.97
N THR A 130 -6.57 -5.66 18.75
CA THR A 130 -6.30 -4.45 19.52
C THR A 130 -5.09 -3.73 18.92
N ARG A 131 -4.84 -2.51 19.33
CA ARG A 131 -3.64 -1.77 18.94
C ARG A 131 -2.35 -2.56 19.18
N LYS A 132 -2.23 -3.24 20.33
CA LYS A 132 -1.07 -4.07 20.65
C LYS A 132 -0.87 -5.20 19.64
N HIS A 133 -1.96 -5.83 19.19
CA HIS A 133 -1.89 -6.85 18.14
C HIS A 133 -1.44 -6.28 16.81
N CYS A 134 -1.95 -5.09 16.41
CA CYS A 134 -1.51 -4.41 15.19
C CYS A 134 -0.01 -4.05 15.24
N GLU A 135 0.51 -3.63 16.39
CA GLU A 135 1.93 -3.37 16.58
C GLU A 135 2.79 -4.64 16.38
N GLY A 136 2.26 -5.82 16.74
CA GLY A 136 2.91 -7.12 16.51
C GLY A 136 3.18 -7.41 15.02
N PHE A 137 2.31 -6.96 14.12
CA PHE A 137 2.55 -7.11 12.68
C PHE A 137 3.77 -6.34 12.17
N GLY A 138 4.21 -5.31 12.86
CA GLY A 138 5.48 -4.64 12.56
C GLY A 138 6.68 -5.59 12.57
N ALA A 139 6.61 -6.69 13.30
CA ALA A 139 7.66 -7.72 13.29
C ALA A 139 7.77 -8.42 11.93
N LEU A 140 6.68 -8.54 11.17
CA LEU A 140 6.70 -9.15 9.83
C LEU A 140 7.49 -8.28 8.84
N TYR A 141 7.29 -6.95 8.87
CA TYR A 141 8.07 -6.01 8.03
C TYR A 141 9.55 -6.07 8.37
N ARG A 142 9.88 -6.09 9.67
CA ARG A 142 11.29 -6.18 10.11
C ARG A 142 11.96 -7.46 9.65
N ARG A 143 11.26 -8.61 9.69
CA ARG A 143 11.80 -9.87 9.16
C ARG A 143 12.10 -9.80 7.67
N ALA A 144 11.22 -9.17 6.89
CA ALA A 144 11.47 -8.96 5.47
C ALA A 144 12.71 -8.08 5.24
N ALA A 145 12.92 -7.03 6.04
CA ALA A 145 14.09 -6.17 5.95
C ALA A 145 15.42 -6.90 6.28
N HIS A 146 15.39 -7.95 7.12
CA HIS A 146 16.59 -8.75 7.42
C HIS A 146 17.18 -9.47 6.21
N SER A 147 16.39 -9.72 5.17
CA SER A 147 16.86 -10.37 3.94
C SER A 147 17.39 -9.40 2.88
N LEU A 148 17.35 -8.08 3.15
CA LEU A 148 17.83 -7.08 2.22
C LEU A 148 19.37 -7.02 2.20
N PRO A 149 20.00 -6.77 1.04
CA PRO A 149 21.43 -6.56 0.97
C PRO A 149 21.82 -5.21 1.59
N SER A 150 23.08 -5.08 2.02
CA SER A 150 23.66 -3.80 2.35
C SER A 150 23.94 -3.00 1.08
N LEU A 151 23.51 -1.73 1.04
CA LEU A 151 23.83 -0.81 -0.05
C LEU A 151 24.91 0.18 0.39
N GLN A 152 25.87 0.47 -0.50
CA GLN A 152 26.98 1.38 -0.22
C GLN A 152 26.49 2.79 0.15
N GLU A 153 25.56 3.34 -0.65
CA GLU A 153 24.94 4.66 -0.40
C GLU A 153 23.82 4.60 0.65
N GLY A 154 23.41 3.41 1.06
CA GLY A 154 22.22 3.17 1.89
C GLY A 154 20.93 3.20 1.08
N TYR A 155 19.83 2.92 1.75
CA TYR A 155 18.48 2.95 1.17
C TYR A 155 17.88 4.35 1.22
N THR A 156 17.05 4.66 0.25
CA THR A 156 16.18 5.83 0.28
C THR A 156 14.90 5.49 1.04
N LEU A 157 14.59 6.30 2.05
CA LEU A 157 13.36 6.17 2.84
C LEU A 157 12.36 7.22 2.35
N ASP A 158 11.30 6.78 1.69
CA ASP A 158 10.21 7.63 1.24
C ASP A 158 9.14 7.73 2.33
N LEU A 159 8.83 8.97 2.74
CA LEU A 159 7.74 9.27 3.67
C LEU A 159 6.52 9.74 2.88
N ASP A 160 5.38 9.13 3.16
CA ASP A 160 4.12 9.47 2.52
C ASP A 160 2.94 9.43 3.50
N SER A 161 1.86 10.12 3.14
CA SER A 161 0.62 10.16 3.90
C SER A 161 -0.55 10.50 2.99
N TRP A 162 -1.56 9.64 2.97
CA TRP A 162 -2.75 9.86 2.16
C TRP A 162 -4.04 9.77 2.99
N ALA A 163 -5.16 10.21 2.42
CA ALA A 163 -6.45 10.04 3.05
C ALA A 163 -7.05 8.67 2.69
N LEU A 164 -7.25 7.83 3.71
CA LEU A 164 -7.99 6.58 3.60
C LEU A 164 -9.46 6.85 3.93
N LEU A 165 -10.30 6.96 2.90
CA LEU A 165 -11.70 7.36 3.01
C LEU A 165 -12.56 6.27 3.65
N HIS A 166 -13.56 6.70 4.43
CA HIS A 166 -14.60 5.86 4.99
C HIS A 166 -15.98 6.44 4.66
N GLU A 167 -16.80 5.68 3.96
CA GLU A 167 -18.10 6.16 3.48
C GLU A 167 -19.10 6.41 4.63
N ASP A 168 -19.07 5.56 5.65
CA ASP A 168 -19.99 5.61 6.80
C ASP A 168 -19.40 6.32 8.03
N GLY A 169 -18.08 6.51 8.08
CA GLY A 169 -17.39 7.29 9.12
C GLY A 169 -17.44 6.72 10.54
N HIS A 170 -17.87 5.47 10.73
CA HIS A 170 -18.07 4.87 12.05
C HIS A 170 -16.88 4.09 12.61
N GLN A 171 -15.81 3.93 11.83
CA GLN A 171 -14.62 3.19 12.27
C GLN A 171 -13.86 3.97 13.36
N GLU A 172 -13.29 3.25 14.32
CA GLU A 172 -12.53 3.85 15.41
C GLU A 172 -11.37 4.72 14.88
N GLY A 173 -11.25 5.93 15.40
CA GLY A 173 -10.21 6.88 15.00
C GLY A 173 -10.50 7.65 13.71
N VAL A 174 -11.60 7.38 13.00
CA VAL A 174 -12.03 8.17 11.84
C VAL A 174 -12.40 9.58 12.29
N LYS A 175 -11.89 10.58 11.61
CA LYS A 175 -12.20 12.00 11.78
C LYS A 175 -12.35 12.66 10.41
N ILE A 176 -13.06 13.78 10.39
CA ILE A 176 -13.13 14.63 9.21
C ILE A 176 -11.74 15.18 8.91
N GLY A 177 -11.24 14.94 7.73
CA GLY A 177 -9.96 15.42 7.23
C GLY A 177 -10.04 15.92 5.81
N TYR A 178 -9.05 16.69 5.40
CA TYR A 178 -8.94 17.18 4.03
C TYR A 178 -8.56 16.01 3.08
N THR A 179 -9.28 15.91 1.97
CA THR A 179 -9.03 14.92 0.92
C THR A 179 -9.05 15.61 -0.44
N ARG A 180 -8.67 14.91 -1.52
CA ARG A 180 -8.80 15.43 -2.89
C ARG A 180 -10.25 15.77 -3.27
N HIS A 181 -11.24 15.23 -2.53
CA HIS A 181 -12.67 15.43 -2.75
C HIS A 181 -13.32 16.29 -1.65
N GLY A 182 -12.55 17.17 -1.00
CA GLY A 182 -12.98 18.04 0.09
C GLY A 182 -12.86 17.36 1.47
N LEU A 183 -13.58 17.89 2.46
CA LEU A 183 -13.59 17.36 3.81
C LEU A 183 -14.44 16.09 3.90
N LYS A 184 -13.82 14.97 4.25
CA LYS A 184 -14.43 13.64 4.32
C LYS A 184 -14.00 12.89 5.57
N PRO A 185 -14.85 11.95 6.09
CA PRO A 185 -14.44 10.99 7.10
C PRO A 185 -13.28 10.13 6.56
N CYS A 186 -12.16 10.11 7.25
CA CYS A 186 -11.00 9.35 6.82
C CYS A 186 -10.05 9.01 7.99
N HIS A 187 -9.14 8.09 7.73
CA HIS A 187 -7.85 8.01 8.41
C HIS A 187 -6.78 8.68 7.57
N ARG A 188 -5.68 9.09 8.20
CA ARG A 188 -4.51 9.64 7.52
C ARG A 188 -3.24 8.93 8.01
N PRO A 189 -2.94 7.74 7.45
CA PRO A 189 -1.74 7.00 7.83
C PRO A 189 -0.47 7.75 7.48
N LEU A 190 0.60 7.47 8.24
CA LEU A 190 1.99 7.67 7.81
C LEU A 190 2.52 6.34 7.32
N ILE A 191 3.26 6.37 6.23
CA ILE A 191 4.01 5.23 5.72
C ILE A 191 5.45 5.63 5.46
N ALA A 192 6.36 4.70 5.71
CA ALA A 192 7.76 4.81 5.29
C ALA A 192 8.10 3.60 4.42
N GLY A 193 8.57 3.84 3.21
CA GLY A 193 8.93 2.83 2.24
C GLY A 193 10.41 2.88 1.89
N LEU A 194 11.04 1.72 1.72
CA LEU A 194 12.39 1.61 1.14
C LEU A 194 12.24 1.58 -0.39
N ALA A 195 12.66 2.64 -1.06
CA ALA A 195 12.42 2.86 -2.50
C ALA A 195 13.03 1.75 -3.36
N GLU A 196 14.27 1.37 -3.11
CA GLU A 196 15.01 0.37 -3.89
C GLU A 196 14.45 -1.03 -3.67
N ALA A 197 13.97 -1.32 -2.46
CA ALA A 197 13.42 -2.63 -2.09
C ALA A 197 11.91 -2.74 -2.32
N LYS A 198 11.21 -1.62 -2.55
CA LYS A 198 9.73 -1.52 -2.59
C LYS A 198 9.09 -2.18 -1.36
N LEU A 199 9.71 -2.01 -0.21
CA LEU A 199 9.30 -2.60 1.05
C LEU A 199 8.79 -1.53 2.00
N VAL A 200 7.66 -1.78 2.66
CA VAL A 200 7.18 -0.94 3.75
C VAL A 200 8.06 -1.15 4.98
N ALA A 201 8.72 -0.09 5.42
CA ALA A 201 9.60 -0.10 6.59
C ALA A 201 8.84 0.17 7.89
N ASN A 202 7.84 1.05 7.85
CA ASN A 202 7.01 1.38 9.00
C ASN A 202 5.65 1.93 8.56
N TYR A 203 4.67 1.85 9.45
CA TYR A 203 3.31 2.31 9.20
C TYR A 203 2.63 2.73 10.50
N TRP A 204 2.02 3.93 10.52
CA TRP A 204 1.17 4.41 11.59
C TRP A 204 -0.23 4.74 11.05
N LEU A 205 -1.27 4.12 11.60
CA LEU A 205 -2.64 4.54 11.36
C LEU A 205 -2.96 5.73 12.28
N ARG A 206 -3.41 6.85 11.69
CA ARG A 206 -3.74 8.09 12.40
C ARG A 206 -5.12 8.58 12.03
N SER A 207 -5.70 9.42 12.89
CA SER A 207 -6.98 10.08 12.63
C SER A 207 -6.91 10.98 11.39
N GLY A 208 -8.02 11.13 10.69
CA GLY A 208 -8.11 11.89 9.45
C GLY A 208 -7.78 13.38 9.56
N ASN A 209 -7.96 13.97 10.74
CA ASN A 209 -7.60 15.36 11.03
C ASN A 209 -6.11 15.57 11.38
N SER A 210 -5.27 14.52 11.31
CA SER A 210 -3.83 14.63 11.55
C SER A 210 -3.12 15.27 10.36
N ALA A 211 -2.36 16.34 10.57
CA ALA A 211 -1.46 16.86 9.54
C ALA A 211 -0.29 15.90 9.30
N CYS A 212 0.32 15.92 8.10
CA CYS A 212 1.45 15.04 7.76
C CYS A 212 2.61 15.19 8.76
N VAL A 213 2.91 16.40 9.17
CA VAL A 213 3.98 16.73 10.13
C VAL A 213 3.74 16.17 11.54
N ASN A 214 2.47 15.98 11.94
CA ASN A 214 2.16 15.53 13.30
C ASN A 214 2.73 14.13 13.55
N GLY A 215 3.71 14.05 14.48
CA GLY A 215 4.40 12.80 14.81
C GLY A 215 5.43 12.32 13.78
N ALA A 216 5.63 13.02 12.65
CA ALA A 216 6.53 12.57 11.58
C ALA A 216 7.98 12.43 12.04
N ALA A 217 8.48 13.34 12.89
CA ALA A 217 9.82 13.24 13.46
C ALA A 217 10.00 12.00 14.34
N GLU A 218 9.00 11.67 15.16
CA GLU A 218 9.03 10.47 16.00
C GLU A 218 8.87 9.20 15.16
N PHE A 219 7.99 9.24 14.17
CA PHE A 219 7.82 8.16 13.21
C PHE A 219 9.14 7.84 12.48
N LEU A 220 9.89 8.86 12.06
CA LEU A 220 11.21 8.71 11.44
C LEU A 220 12.20 8.04 12.39
N ARG A 221 12.30 8.53 13.64
CA ARG A 221 13.18 7.93 14.67
C ARG A 221 12.81 6.47 14.94
N GLN A 222 11.53 6.19 15.09
CA GLN A 222 11.04 4.82 15.31
C GLN A 222 11.38 3.92 14.12
N THR A 223 11.19 4.41 12.89
CA THR A 223 11.49 3.66 11.67
C THR A 223 12.96 3.25 11.64
N LEU A 224 13.89 4.20 11.87
CA LEU A 224 15.32 3.89 11.88
C LEU A 224 15.69 2.91 12.99
N LYS A 225 15.15 3.12 14.19
CA LYS A 225 15.41 2.22 15.34
C LYS A 225 14.98 0.78 15.07
N GLN A 226 14.00 0.58 14.23
CA GLN A 226 13.45 -0.73 13.90
C GLN A 226 14.17 -1.43 12.75
N MET A 227 14.98 -0.71 11.97
CA MET A 227 15.72 -1.30 10.85
C MET A 227 16.87 -2.18 11.36
N PRO A 228 17.17 -3.30 10.65
CA PRO A 228 18.36 -4.09 10.91
C PRO A 228 19.62 -3.24 10.71
N ALA A 229 20.65 -3.48 11.52
CA ALA A 229 21.88 -2.67 11.51
C ALA A 229 22.59 -2.60 10.14
N HIS A 230 22.44 -3.62 9.32
CA HIS A 230 23.02 -3.66 7.98
C HIS A 230 22.19 -2.92 6.92
N VAL A 231 20.94 -2.56 7.23
CA VAL A 231 20.06 -1.79 6.35
C VAL A 231 20.18 -0.31 6.71
N ARG A 232 21.22 0.33 6.17
CA ARG A 232 21.49 1.75 6.41
C ARG A 232 20.57 2.62 5.55
N ILE A 233 20.00 3.66 6.14
CA ILE A 233 19.28 4.71 5.40
C ILE A 233 20.28 5.81 5.03
N GLY A 234 20.40 6.12 3.74
CA GLY A 234 21.29 7.15 3.21
C GLY A 234 20.55 8.46 2.92
N LEU A 235 19.28 8.38 2.52
CA LEU A 235 18.45 9.50 2.10
C LEU A 235 17.04 9.36 2.63
N VAL A 236 16.42 10.46 3.07
CA VAL A 236 14.99 10.55 3.37
C VAL A 236 14.33 11.49 2.38
N ARG A 237 13.20 11.08 1.79
CA ARG A 237 12.40 11.93 0.89
C ARG A 237 10.98 12.07 1.41
N GLY A 238 10.32 13.17 1.07
CA GLY A 238 8.90 13.37 1.36
C GLY A 238 8.35 14.57 0.57
N ASP A 239 7.03 14.60 0.46
CA ASP A 239 6.31 15.69 -0.17
C ASP A 239 6.30 16.97 0.70
N ALA A 240 5.61 18.01 0.22
CA ALA A 240 5.48 19.29 0.93
C ALA A 240 4.80 19.17 2.32
N GLY A 241 4.11 18.07 2.59
CA GLY A 241 3.54 17.77 3.91
C GLY A 241 4.59 17.48 4.97
N PHE A 242 5.79 17.02 4.56
CA PHE A 242 6.92 16.71 5.43
C PHE A 242 7.98 17.82 5.44
N GLY A 243 7.90 18.80 4.54
CA GLY A 243 8.79 19.94 4.46
C GLY A 243 8.65 20.91 5.64
N HIS A 244 8.86 20.43 6.86
CA HIS A 244 8.70 21.18 8.11
C HIS A 244 10.00 21.15 8.94
N PRO A 245 10.40 22.24 9.60
CA PRO A 245 11.63 22.31 10.38
C PRO A 245 11.84 21.14 11.34
N SER A 246 10.80 20.71 12.06
CA SER A 246 10.91 19.61 13.02
C SER A 246 11.28 18.25 12.40
N VAL A 247 10.86 17.99 11.15
CA VAL A 247 11.21 16.75 10.43
C VAL A 247 12.63 16.85 9.90
N MET A 248 13.00 18.01 9.36
CA MET A 248 14.37 18.30 8.87
C MET A 248 15.39 18.21 10.02
N GLU A 249 15.09 18.82 11.16
CA GLU A 249 15.92 18.75 12.38
C GLU A 249 16.07 17.30 12.88
N ALA A 250 15.00 16.53 12.85
CA ALA A 250 15.08 15.11 13.19
C ALA A 250 15.98 14.33 12.22
N ALA A 251 15.86 14.58 10.92
CA ALA A 251 16.75 13.98 9.91
C ALA A 251 18.21 14.37 10.11
N GLN A 252 18.49 15.67 10.35
CA GLN A 252 19.84 16.17 10.65
C GLN A 252 20.43 15.56 11.93
N ALA A 253 19.64 15.50 13.01
CA ALA A 253 20.07 14.90 14.28
C ALA A 253 20.37 13.40 14.15
N LEU A 254 19.76 12.72 13.16
CA LEU A 254 20.01 11.31 12.83
C LEU A 254 21.15 11.13 11.81
N GLY A 255 21.79 12.21 11.37
CA GLY A 255 22.87 12.17 10.37
C GLY A 255 22.41 11.79 8.97
N LEU A 256 21.13 11.99 8.63
CA LEU A 256 20.55 11.62 7.35
C LEU A 256 20.60 12.77 6.35
N LYS A 257 20.89 12.45 5.10
CA LYS A 257 20.57 13.34 3.97
C LYS A 257 19.05 13.35 3.79
N PHE A 258 18.49 14.48 3.34
CA PHE A 258 17.04 14.55 3.09
C PHE A 258 16.72 15.44 1.89
N ILE A 259 15.61 15.13 1.23
CA ILE A 259 14.97 15.92 0.18
C ILE A 259 13.50 16.02 0.51
N PHE A 260 13.04 17.23 0.86
CA PHE A 260 11.62 17.51 1.08
C PHE A 260 11.16 18.62 0.13
N VAL A 261 9.98 18.46 -0.44
CA VAL A 261 9.39 19.51 -1.26
C VAL A 261 9.07 20.70 -0.37
N ALA A 262 9.59 21.87 -0.72
CA ALA A 262 9.28 23.11 0.00
C ALA A 262 7.83 23.55 -0.29
N ARG A 263 7.17 24.11 0.71
CA ARG A 263 5.88 24.77 0.48
C ARG A 263 6.14 26.10 -0.24
N LEU A 264 5.36 26.35 -1.29
CA LEU A 264 5.41 27.62 -2.04
C LEU A 264 4.78 28.75 -1.21
N THR A 265 5.49 29.18 -0.16
CA THR A 265 5.15 30.39 0.61
C THR A 265 5.63 31.63 -0.16
N GLN A 266 5.07 32.79 0.19
CA GLN A 266 5.51 34.05 -0.45
C GLN A 266 7.05 34.26 -0.42
N PRO A 267 7.76 34.02 0.70
CA PRO A 267 9.22 34.10 0.70
C PRO A 267 9.90 33.11 -0.25
N VAL A 268 9.41 31.86 -0.33
CA VAL A 268 9.95 30.85 -1.25
C VAL A 268 9.68 31.23 -2.70
N GLN A 269 8.48 31.73 -3.02
CA GLN A 269 8.15 32.24 -4.37
C GLN A 269 9.05 33.41 -4.77
N ALA A 270 9.32 34.34 -3.83
CA ALA A 270 10.23 35.45 -4.08
C ALA A 270 11.65 34.99 -4.43
N LEU A 271 12.14 33.93 -3.78
CA LEU A 271 13.42 33.30 -4.10
C LEU A 271 13.43 32.63 -5.47
N CYS A 272 12.32 32.02 -5.86
CA CYS A 272 12.18 31.34 -7.17
C CYS A 272 12.15 32.30 -8.36
N ASN A 273 11.75 33.57 -8.15
CA ASN A 273 11.54 34.56 -9.23
C ASN A 273 12.77 35.47 -9.48
N HIS A 274 13.88 35.28 -8.76
CA HIS A 274 14.94 36.30 -8.70
C HIS A 274 16.07 36.15 -9.71
N ASP A 275 16.19 35.04 -10.47
CA ASP A 275 17.31 34.90 -11.39
C ASP A 275 17.03 34.06 -12.62
N GLU A 276 16.97 34.68 -13.78
CA GLU A 276 16.81 33.93 -15.05
C GLU A 276 18.15 33.33 -15.56
N ASP A 277 19.31 33.78 -15.00
CA ASP A 277 20.62 33.55 -15.61
C ASP A 277 21.45 32.38 -15.05
N HIS A 278 20.99 31.67 -13.98
CA HIS A 278 21.82 30.69 -13.29
C HIS A 278 21.25 29.28 -13.26
N TRP A 279 20.57 28.87 -14.33
CA TRP A 279 20.01 27.51 -14.44
C TRP A 279 21.07 26.52 -14.93
N THR A 280 21.25 25.44 -14.17
CA THR A 280 22.13 24.32 -14.54
C THR A 280 21.29 23.23 -15.17
N PRO A 281 21.50 22.85 -16.44
CA PRO A 281 20.84 21.71 -17.05
C PRO A 281 21.17 20.43 -16.27
N THR A 282 20.18 19.52 -16.18
CA THR A 282 20.39 18.19 -15.62
C THR A 282 20.65 17.17 -16.73
N GLU A 283 20.95 15.92 -16.35
CA GLU A 283 21.04 14.80 -17.30
C GLU A 283 19.69 14.46 -17.95
N VAL A 284 18.58 14.92 -17.36
CA VAL A 284 17.24 14.73 -17.91
C VAL A 284 16.91 15.90 -18.84
N PRO A 285 16.66 15.63 -20.13
CA PRO A 285 16.31 16.68 -21.10
C PRO A 285 15.11 17.50 -20.64
N GLY A 286 15.17 18.83 -20.81
CA GLY A 286 14.09 19.74 -20.43
C GLY A 286 13.99 20.01 -18.92
N ILE A 287 14.91 19.49 -18.09
CA ILE A 287 14.96 19.78 -16.66
C ILE A 287 16.23 20.55 -16.32
N SER A 288 16.06 21.69 -15.67
CA SER A 288 17.13 22.53 -15.13
C SER A 288 16.93 22.76 -13.64
N VAL A 289 18.03 22.97 -12.92
CA VAL A 289 18.02 23.22 -11.48
C VAL A 289 18.78 24.50 -11.14
N GLN A 290 18.37 25.14 -10.06
CA GLN A 290 19.04 26.32 -9.50
C GLN A 290 19.06 26.23 -7.98
N GLU A 291 20.19 26.51 -7.36
CA GLU A 291 20.30 26.70 -5.91
C GLU A 291 20.01 28.16 -5.57
N VAL A 292 18.92 28.43 -4.85
CA VAL A 292 18.41 29.81 -4.63
C VAL A 292 18.65 30.34 -3.21
N GLY A 293 19.39 29.65 -2.38
CA GLY A 293 19.80 30.14 -1.08
C GLY A 293 19.94 29.07 -0.01
N GLN A 294 20.46 29.46 1.14
CA GLN A 294 20.51 28.64 2.36
C GLN A 294 19.52 29.20 3.35
N GLU A 295 18.45 28.48 3.61
CA GLU A 295 17.46 28.86 4.63
C GLU A 295 18.04 28.76 6.04
N GLN A 296 18.96 27.81 6.26
CA GLN A 296 19.69 27.56 7.51
C GLN A 296 20.99 26.80 7.21
N PRO A 297 22.01 26.83 8.11
CA PRO A 297 23.23 26.05 7.94
C PRO A 297 22.94 24.56 7.65
N GLY A 298 23.52 24.05 6.57
CA GLY A 298 23.34 22.65 6.16
C GLY A 298 22.04 22.33 5.40
N ARG A 299 21.22 23.34 5.05
CA ARG A 299 20.02 23.19 4.22
C ARG A 299 20.16 24.06 2.97
N ARG A 300 19.96 23.45 1.82
CA ARG A 300 19.93 24.13 0.52
C ARG A 300 18.52 24.13 -0.03
N LEU A 301 18.09 25.20 -0.63
CA LEU A 301 16.86 25.29 -1.40
C LEU A 301 17.22 25.18 -2.89
N ILE A 302 16.65 24.18 -3.56
CA ILE A 302 16.88 23.92 -4.98
C ILE A 302 15.55 24.05 -5.69
N VAL A 303 15.50 24.90 -6.70
CA VAL A 303 14.36 25.03 -7.60
C VAL A 303 14.59 24.13 -8.82
N VAL A 304 13.57 23.41 -9.20
CA VAL A 304 13.56 22.57 -10.40
C VAL A 304 12.61 23.19 -11.41
N ARG A 305 13.09 23.44 -12.62
CA ARG A 305 12.31 23.94 -13.77
C ARG A 305 12.17 22.80 -14.77
N SER A 306 10.92 22.57 -15.24
CA SER A 306 10.62 21.65 -16.33
C SER A 306 10.01 22.43 -17.49
N GLU A 307 10.51 22.25 -18.72
CA GLU A 307 10.01 22.90 -19.91
C GLU A 307 8.56 22.48 -20.25
N GLU A 308 8.15 21.27 -19.87
CA GLU A 308 6.79 20.76 -20.13
C GLU A 308 5.70 21.49 -19.32
N HIS A 309 6.04 22.12 -18.20
CA HIS A 309 5.06 22.79 -17.33
C HIS A 309 5.00 24.32 -17.52
N THR A 310 5.83 24.91 -18.37
CA THR A 310 5.79 26.37 -18.64
C THR A 310 4.57 26.79 -19.43
N SER A 311 3.87 25.90 -20.11
CA SER A 311 2.67 26.19 -20.91
C SER A 311 1.36 26.25 -20.11
N GLU A 312 1.32 25.68 -18.88
CA GLU A 312 0.10 25.66 -18.07
C GLU A 312 -0.04 26.85 -17.10
N LEU A 313 1.04 27.61 -16.89
CA LEU A 313 1.02 28.80 -16.03
C LEU A 313 0.67 30.10 -16.77
N GLN A 314 0.44 30.05 -18.09
CA GLN A 314 0.06 31.20 -18.93
C GLN A 314 -1.42 31.26 -19.36
N SER A 315 -2.28 30.38 -18.83
CA SER A 315 -3.73 30.40 -19.13
C SER A 315 -4.57 30.79 -17.93
#